data_f87e4923e252c7b7cc922641347983a3
#
_entry.id   f87e4923e252c7b7cc922641347983a3
#
_cell.length_a   1.000
_cell.length_b   1.000
_cell.length_c   1.000
_cell.angle_alpha   90.00
_cell.angle_beta   90.00
_cell.angle_gamma   90.00
#
_symmetry.space_group_name_H-M   'P 1'
#
loop_
_entity.id
_entity.type
_entity.pdbx_description
1 polymer ?
#
loop_
_entity_poly.entity_id
_entity_poly.type
_entity_poly.pdbx_seq_one_letter_code
_entity_poly.pdbx_strand_id
1 'polypeptide(L)'
;ELLIGTNNSGKLREIKALLPKNIKIFSTSDFNLKSPKENGKTFKENSLIKAKFFSNKSNLICMSDDSGLEIKLLNNQPGIYSARWGGKNNNFDKAINKVFKKLDKKVPNWKNKKIKANFICALSIYWPGGKYITKIGKINGSISSTKAGTKGFGYDPIFIPLGSRKTFGQILPK
;
A
#
# COMPACT_ATOMS: atom_id res chain seq x y z
N GLU A 1 6.68 -19.33 -13.34
CA GLU A 1 5.97 -18.15 -13.84
C GLU A 1 5.10 -17.54 -12.75
N LEU A 2 5.15 -16.21 -12.58
CA LEU A 2 4.43 -15.48 -11.54
C LEU A 2 3.79 -14.21 -12.10
N LEU A 3 2.49 -14.05 -11.92
CA LEU A 3 1.79 -12.81 -12.22
C LEU A 3 1.81 -11.88 -10.98
N ILE A 4 2.25 -10.64 -11.14
CA ILE A 4 2.07 -9.62 -10.11
C ILE A 4 0.75 -8.90 -10.37
N GLY A 5 -0.23 -9.19 -9.50
CA GLY A 5 -1.61 -8.72 -9.62
C GLY A 5 -1.79 -7.31 -9.07
N THR A 6 -1.20 -6.33 -9.72
CA THR A 6 -1.37 -4.90 -9.39
C THR A 6 -1.38 -4.03 -10.64
N ASN A 7 -2.24 -3.02 -10.66
CA ASN A 7 -2.24 -1.98 -11.71
C ASN A 7 -1.47 -0.71 -11.25
N ASN A 8 -0.83 -0.76 -10.07
CA ASN A 8 0.02 0.32 -9.58
C ASN A 8 1.47 0.07 -10.01
N SER A 9 1.99 0.92 -10.90
CA SER A 9 3.36 0.81 -11.45
C SER A 9 4.46 0.91 -10.38
N GLY A 10 4.23 1.69 -9.32
CA GLY A 10 5.16 1.78 -8.18
C GLY A 10 5.28 0.45 -7.45
N LYS A 11 4.15 -0.14 -7.05
CA LYS A 11 4.11 -1.47 -6.41
C LYS A 11 4.69 -2.56 -7.30
N LEU A 12 4.36 -2.56 -8.59
CA LEU A 12 4.92 -3.53 -9.53
C LEU A 12 6.44 -3.49 -9.54
N ARG A 13 7.01 -2.29 -9.59
CA ARG A 13 8.48 -2.08 -9.60
C ARG A 13 9.12 -2.56 -8.30
N GLU A 14 8.55 -2.21 -7.15
CA GLU A 14 9.05 -2.63 -5.85
C GLU A 14 8.99 -4.14 -5.66
N ILE A 15 7.86 -4.78 -5.99
CA ILE A 15 7.72 -6.23 -5.88
C ILE A 15 8.71 -6.92 -6.81
N LYS A 16 8.86 -6.46 -8.06
CA LYS A 16 9.84 -7.02 -9.00
C LYS A 16 11.27 -6.95 -8.47
N ALA A 17 11.64 -5.85 -7.82
CA ALA A 17 12.98 -5.66 -7.27
C ALA A 17 13.31 -6.62 -6.11
N LEU A 18 12.28 -7.10 -5.39
CA LEU A 18 12.44 -8.00 -4.25
C LEU A 18 12.43 -9.49 -4.65
N LEU A 19 12.00 -9.81 -5.87
CA LEU A 19 11.89 -11.20 -6.33
C LEU A 19 13.20 -11.72 -6.93
N PRO A 20 13.48 -13.02 -6.79
CA PRO A 20 14.62 -13.65 -7.46
C PRO A 20 14.58 -13.45 -8.98
N LYS A 21 15.74 -13.20 -9.58
CA LYS A 21 15.86 -12.92 -11.03
C LYS A 21 15.52 -14.10 -11.95
N ASN A 22 15.53 -15.32 -11.43
CA ASN A 22 15.19 -16.54 -12.18
C ASN A 22 13.69 -16.80 -12.29
N ILE A 23 12.85 -15.95 -11.68
CA ILE A 23 11.39 -16.06 -11.81
C ILE A 23 10.93 -15.26 -13.02
N LYS A 24 10.25 -15.90 -13.96
CA LYS A 24 9.58 -15.21 -15.07
C LYS A 24 8.35 -14.48 -14.53
N ILE A 25 8.36 -13.14 -14.60
CA ILE A 25 7.36 -12.26 -14.01
C ILE A 25 6.49 -11.66 -15.10
N PHE A 26 5.18 -11.78 -14.92
CA PHE A 26 4.15 -11.11 -15.71
C PHE A 26 3.49 -9.98 -14.91
N SER A 27 2.94 -9.03 -15.62
CA SER A 27 2.12 -7.94 -15.09
C SER A 27 0.66 -8.09 -15.55
N THR A 28 -0.23 -7.37 -14.93
CA THR A 28 -1.66 -7.34 -15.34
C THR A 28 -1.86 -6.78 -16.74
N SER A 29 -0.96 -5.91 -17.21
CA SER A 29 -0.98 -5.36 -18.58
C SER A 29 -0.69 -6.41 -19.64
N ASP A 30 0.12 -7.42 -19.36
CA ASP A 30 0.44 -8.49 -20.30
C ASP A 30 -0.79 -9.35 -20.66
N PHE A 31 -1.83 -9.26 -19.83
CA PHE A 31 -3.12 -9.95 -20.00
C PHE A 31 -4.31 -8.99 -20.20
N ASN A 32 -4.08 -7.69 -20.36
CA ASN A 32 -5.12 -6.66 -20.42
C ASN A 32 -6.13 -6.71 -19.25
N LEU A 33 -5.65 -7.06 -18.05
CA LEU A 33 -6.50 -7.25 -16.87
C LEU A 33 -6.62 -5.95 -16.08
N LYS A 34 -7.87 -5.58 -15.77
CA LYS A 34 -8.19 -4.48 -14.84
C LYS A 34 -8.39 -5.06 -13.44
N SER A 35 -8.05 -4.25 -12.42
CA SER A 35 -8.26 -4.64 -11.02
C SER A 35 -9.72 -4.91 -10.71
N PRO A 36 -10.02 -5.97 -9.96
CA PRO A 36 -11.36 -6.21 -9.46
C PRO A 36 -11.77 -5.15 -8.43
N LYS A 37 -13.05 -5.10 -8.13
CA LYS A 37 -13.56 -4.27 -7.03
C LYS A 37 -13.06 -4.84 -5.70
N GLU A 38 -12.37 -4.02 -4.94
CA GLU A 38 -11.92 -4.34 -3.58
C GLU A 38 -13.04 -4.03 -2.59
N ASN A 39 -13.82 -5.05 -2.23
CA ASN A 39 -14.94 -4.95 -1.30
C ASN A 39 -14.68 -5.67 0.03
N GLY A 40 -13.46 -6.10 0.28
CA GLY A 40 -13.04 -6.66 1.55
C GLY A 40 -13.01 -5.61 2.67
N LYS A 41 -13.14 -6.07 3.89
CA LYS A 41 -13.11 -5.24 5.11
C LYS A 41 -11.72 -5.07 5.70
N THR A 42 -10.75 -5.82 5.20
CA THR A 42 -9.36 -5.83 5.67
C THR A 42 -8.39 -5.82 4.50
N PHE A 43 -7.14 -5.40 4.74
CA PHE A 43 -6.06 -5.52 3.76
C PHE A 43 -5.85 -6.97 3.31
N LYS A 44 -5.97 -7.93 4.24
CA LYS A 44 -5.85 -9.36 3.96
C LYS A 44 -6.90 -9.82 2.95
N GLU A 45 -8.16 -9.45 3.17
CA GLU A 45 -9.25 -9.81 2.25
C GLU A 45 -9.06 -9.18 0.87
N ASN A 46 -8.71 -7.89 0.79
CA ASN A 46 -8.52 -7.21 -0.47
C ASN A 46 -7.32 -7.77 -1.27
N SER A 47 -6.20 -8.07 -0.61
CA SER A 47 -5.07 -8.69 -1.29
C SER A 47 -5.42 -10.07 -1.85
N LEU A 48 -6.20 -10.88 -1.10
CA LEU A 48 -6.65 -12.19 -1.53
C LEU A 48 -7.68 -12.11 -2.68
N ILE A 49 -8.64 -11.18 -2.62
CA ILE A 49 -9.59 -10.92 -3.70
C ILE A 49 -8.85 -10.65 -5.02
N LYS A 50 -7.83 -9.78 -4.98
CA LYS A 50 -7.01 -9.47 -6.16
C LYS A 50 -6.22 -10.69 -6.65
N ALA A 51 -5.51 -11.37 -5.75
CA ALA A 51 -4.70 -12.53 -6.12
C ALA A 51 -5.54 -13.63 -6.76
N LYS A 52 -6.69 -13.96 -6.17
CA LYS A 52 -7.64 -14.95 -6.70
C LYS A 52 -8.19 -14.53 -8.07
N PHE A 53 -8.64 -13.27 -8.20
CA PHE A 53 -9.19 -12.76 -9.45
C PHE A 53 -8.18 -12.86 -10.60
N PHE A 54 -6.97 -12.35 -10.40
CA PHE A 54 -5.97 -12.34 -11.43
C PHE A 54 -5.44 -13.74 -11.76
N SER A 55 -5.26 -14.61 -10.77
CA SER A 55 -4.87 -16.00 -10.99
C SER A 55 -5.91 -16.77 -11.82
N ASN A 56 -7.20 -16.62 -11.49
CA ASN A 56 -8.27 -17.29 -12.24
C ASN A 56 -8.39 -16.78 -13.70
N LYS A 57 -8.04 -15.50 -13.95
CA LYS A 57 -8.09 -14.91 -15.30
C LYS A 57 -6.89 -15.26 -16.16
N SER A 58 -5.72 -15.41 -15.57
CA SER A 58 -4.46 -15.68 -16.29
C SER A 58 -4.06 -17.13 -16.30
N ASN A 59 -4.67 -17.95 -15.44
CA ASN A 59 -4.24 -19.33 -15.14
C ASN A 59 -2.79 -19.43 -14.65
N LEU A 60 -2.26 -18.35 -14.03
CA LEU A 60 -0.93 -18.31 -13.42
C LEU A 60 -1.01 -18.20 -11.89
N ILE A 61 0.07 -18.59 -11.22
CA ILE A 61 0.26 -18.20 -9.81
C ILE A 61 0.27 -16.69 -9.76
N CYS A 62 -0.55 -16.10 -8.89
CA CYS A 62 -0.63 -14.65 -8.77
C CYS A 62 -0.27 -14.18 -7.36
N MET A 63 0.60 -13.19 -7.30
CA MET A 63 0.91 -12.42 -6.09
C MET A 63 0.25 -11.05 -6.17
N SER A 64 -0.54 -10.70 -5.17
CA SER A 64 -1.15 -9.36 -5.05
C SER A 64 -0.99 -8.83 -3.64
N ASP A 65 -0.88 -7.51 -3.52
CA ASP A 65 -0.84 -6.83 -2.24
C ASP A 65 -2.06 -5.93 -2.03
N ASP A 66 -2.36 -5.64 -0.78
CA ASP A 66 -3.14 -4.47 -0.39
C ASP A 66 -2.43 -3.77 0.76
N SER A 67 -2.25 -2.46 0.63
CA SER A 67 -1.39 -1.69 1.53
C SER A 67 -2.02 -0.35 1.86
N GLY A 68 -1.71 0.16 3.03
CA GLY A 68 -2.18 1.48 3.42
C GLY A 68 -1.60 2.01 4.71
N LEU A 69 -1.95 3.25 4.97
CA LEU A 69 -1.59 4.00 6.15
C LEU A 69 -2.71 3.90 7.19
N GLU A 70 -2.37 3.52 8.41
CA GLU A 70 -3.25 3.57 9.56
C GLU A 70 -2.78 4.62 10.56
N ILE A 71 -3.65 5.55 10.94
CA ILE A 71 -3.36 6.58 11.96
C ILE A 71 -4.26 6.31 13.16
N LYS A 72 -3.67 5.89 14.26
CA LYS A 72 -4.42 5.48 15.45
C LYS A 72 -5.40 6.54 15.95
N LEU A 73 -4.99 7.80 15.97
CA LEU A 73 -5.84 8.93 16.38
C LEU A 73 -7.02 9.18 15.43
N LEU A 74 -6.95 8.70 14.19
CA LEU A 74 -8.03 8.79 13.21
C LEU A 74 -8.83 7.48 13.11
N ASN A 75 -8.87 6.66 14.16
CA ASN A 75 -9.52 5.35 14.18
C ASN A 75 -9.00 4.44 13.04
N ASN A 76 -7.67 4.38 12.90
CA ASN A 76 -6.95 3.66 11.85
C ASN A 76 -7.28 4.09 10.41
N GLN A 77 -7.90 5.26 10.25
CA GLN A 77 -8.05 5.83 8.90
C GLN A 77 -6.71 6.39 8.39
N PRO A 78 -6.50 6.43 7.06
CA PRO A 78 -7.38 5.97 5.97
C PRO A 78 -7.54 4.46 5.85
N GLY A 79 -6.61 3.62 6.36
CA GLY A 79 -6.70 2.17 6.34
C GLY A 79 -6.83 1.62 4.91
N ILE A 80 -7.76 0.70 4.67
CA ILE A 80 -8.04 0.12 3.34
C ILE A 80 -8.52 1.15 2.30
N TYR A 81 -8.84 2.37 2.72
CA TYR A 81 -9.23 3.47 1.84
C TYR A 81 -8.06 4.38 1.47
N SER A 82 -6.82 3.99 1.76
CA SER A 82 -5.62 4.82 1.57
C SER A 82 -5.53 5.42 0.16
N ALA A 83 -5.63 4.62 -0.89
CA ALA A 83 -5.63 5.11 -2.27
C ALA A 83 -6.89 5.92 -2.60
N ARG A 84 -8.06 5.49 -2.08
CA ARG A 84 -9.35 6.12 -2.37
C ARG A 84 -9.48 7.56 -1.81
N TRP A 85 -8.70 7.91 -0.77
CA TRP A 85 -8.65 9.27 -0.26
C TRP A 85 -8.08 10.27 -1.28
N GLY A 86 -7.32 9.79 -2.25
CA GLY A 86 -6.83 10.58 -3.39
C GLY A 86 -7.83 10.78 -4.52
N GLY A 87 -9.04 10.18 -4.43
CA GLY A 87 -10.06 10.24 -5.46
C GLY A 87 -9.78 9.33 -6.66
N LYS A 88 -10.51 9.54 -7.76
CA LYS A 88 -10.46 8.65 -8.95
C LYS A 88 -9.07 8.48 -9.55
N ASN A 89 -8.20 9.48 -9.44
CA ASN A 89 -6.85 9.48 -10.02
C ASN A 89 -5.76 9.10 -9.00
N ASN A 90 -6.12 8.58 -7.83
CA ASN A 90 -5.19 8.26 -6.75
C ASN A 90 -4.20 9.41 -6.44
N ASN A 91 -4.72 10.65 -6.39
CA ASN A 91 -3.91 11.82 -6.13
C ASN A 91 -3.50 11.86 -4.64
N PHE A 92 -2.29 11.43 -4.35
CA PHE A 92 -1.81 11.33 -2.97
C PHE A 92 -1.56 12.69 -2.31
N ASP A 93 -1.39 13.77 -3.05
CA ASP A 93 -1.36 15.12 -2.44
C ASP A 93 -2.72 15.46 -1.83
N LYS A 94 -3.82 15.13 -2.51
CA LYS A 94 -5.17 15.26 -1.94
C LYS A 94 -5.36 14.37 -0.71
N ALA A 95 -4.88 13.13 -0.77
CA ALA A 95 -4.98 12.19 0.34
C ALA A 95 -4.20 12.66 1.57
N ILE A 96 -2.97 13.13 1.38
CA ILE A 96 -2.12 13.70 2.44
C ILE A 96 -2.78 14.94 3.05
N ASN A 97 -3.26 15.87 2.23
CA ASN A 97 -3.96 17.05 2.69
C ASN A 97 -5.21 16.70 3.52
N LYS A 98 -5.92 15.63 3.13
CA LYS A 98 -7.06 15.11 3.91
C LYS A 98 -6.63 14.57 5.27
N VAL A 99 -5.47 13.89 5.35
CA VAL A 99 -4.88 13.45 6.63
C VAL A 99 -4.63 14.66 7.53
N PHE A 100 -3.91 15.66 7.03
CA PHE A 100 -3.57 16.86 7.79
C PHE A 100 -4.83 17.59 8.28
N LYS A 101 -5.80 17.86 7.41
CA LYS A 101 -7.08 18.47 7.78
C LYS A 101 -7.84 17.70 8.87
N LYS A 102 -7.81 16.36 8.84
CA LYS A 102 -8.44 15.56 9.90
C LYS A 102 -7.68 15.63 11.22
N LEU A 103 -6.35 15.68 11.17
CA LEU A 103 -5.52 15.86 12.37
C LEU A 103 -5.70 17.26 12.95
N ASP A 104 -5.75 18.31 12.14
CA ASP A 104 -6.02 19.70 12.58
C ASP A 104 -7.33 19.79 13.34
N LYS A 105 -8.39 19.10 12.85
CA LYS A 105 -9.71 19.10 13.51
C LYS A 105 -9.74 18.29 14.81
N LYS A 106 -8.94 17.25 14.91
CA LYS A 106 -9.04 16.28 16.03
C LYS A 106 -8.06 16.58 17.16
N VAL A 107 -6.91 17.16 16.86
CA VAL A 107 -5.84 17.38 17.84
C VAL A 107 -5.25 18.77 17.66
N PRO A 108 -5.61 19.75 18.51
CA PRO A 108 -4.97 21.06 18.49
C PRO A 108 -3.45 20.94 18.59
N ASN A 109 -2.73 21.68 17.77
CA ASN A 109 -1.27 21.72 17.72
C ASN A 109 -0.61 20.33 17.47
N TRP A 110 -1.27 19.44 16.70
CA TRP A 110 -0.77 18.10 16.43
C TRP A 110 0.61 18.10 15.79
N LYS A 111 0.96 19.15 15.06
CA LYS A 111 2.27 19.30 14.39
C LYS A 111 3.45 19.26 15.38
N ASN A 112 3.20 19.60 16.64
CA ASN A 112 4.17 19.56 17.73
C ASN A 112 4.10 18.24 18.53
N LYS A 113 3.28 17.27 18.08
CA LYS A 113 3.04 16.02 18.79
C LYS A 113 3.47 14.83 17.91
N LYS A 114 3.94 13.76 18.54
CA LYS A 114 4.22 12.51 17.84
C LYS A 114 2.94 11.74 17.56
N ILE A 115 2.41 11.83 16.36
CA ILE A 115 1.19 11.13 15.93
C ILE A 115 1.55 9.72 15.47
N LYS A 116 1.22 8.72 16.27
CA LYS A 116 1.49 7.30 15.95
C LYS A 116 0.71 6.85 14.70
N ALA A 117 1.41 6.20 13.81
CA ALA A 117 0.88 5.65 12.57
C ALA A 117 1.58 4.34 12.23
N ASN A 118 0.95 3.55 11.35
CA ASN A 118 1.52 2.31 10.83
C ASN A 118 1.35 2.26 9.31
N PHE A 119 2.34 1.74 8.60
CA PHE A 119 2.11 1.18 7.29
C PHE A 119 1.78 -0.31 7.42
N ILE A 120 0.72 -0.73 6.75
CA ILE A 120 0.30 -2.13 6.66
C ILE A 120 0.44 -2.56 5.21
N CYS A 121 0.97 -3.76 4.99
CA CYS A 121 0.98 -4.43 3.70
C CYS A 121 0.53 -5.88 3.90
N ALA A 122 -0.57 -6.26 3.29
CA ALA A 122 -0.98 -7.65 3.17
C ALA A 122 -0.59 -8.16 1.79
N LEU A 123 0.13 -9.27 1.75
CA LEU A 123 0.58 -9.93 0.52
C LEU A 123 -0.07 -11.30 0.43
N SER A 124 -0.78 -11.55 -0.66
CA SER A 124 -1.43 -12.84 -0.94
C SER A 124 -0.85 -13.48 -2.19
N ILE A 125 -0.55 -14.78 -2.12
CA ILE A 125 -0.23 -15.61 -3.28
C ILE A 125 -1.39 -16.59 -3.46
N TYR A 126 -1.88 -16.71 -4.67
CA TYR A 126 -2.96 -17.61 -5.03
C TYR A 126 -2.56 -18.48 -6.24
N TRP A 127 -2.81 -19.78 -6.14
CA TRP A 127 -2.55 -20.78 -7.18
C TRP A 127 -3.84 -21.08 -7.95
N PRO A 128 -3.76 -21.37 -9.26
CA PRO A 128 -4.95 -21.74 -10.07
C PRO A 128 -5.79 -22.88 -9.46
N GLY A 129 -5.16 -23.78 -8.71
CA GLY A 129 -5.82 -24.89 -8.01
C GLY A 129 -6.57 -24.51 -6.73
N GLY A 130 -6.67 -23.20 -6.39
CA GLY A 130 -7.43 -22.72 -5.22
C GLY A 130 -6.64 -22.57 -3.93
N LYS A 131 -5.42 -23.12 -3.85
CA LYS A 131 -4.53 -22.91 -2.70
C LYS A 131 -4.09 -21.46 -2.62
N TYR A 132 -3.95 -20.94 -1.40
CA TYR A 132 -3.44 -19.59 -1.19
C TYR A 132 -2.69 -19.45 0.13
N ILE A 133 -1.84 -18.43 0.20
CA ILE A 133 -1.13 -17.99 1.40
C ILE A 133 -1.26 -16.48 1.49
N THR A 134 -1.52 -15.95 2.69
CA THR A 134 -1.50 -14.51 2.95
C THR A 134 -0.61 -14.21 4.14
N LYS A 135 0.25 -13.21 4.01
CA LYS A 135 1.08 -12.65 5.07
C LYS A 135 0.83 -11.16 5.21
N ILE A 136 1.01 -10.65 6.43
CA ILE A 136 0.86 -9.23 6.73
C ILE A 136 2.17 -8.72 7.30
N GLY A 137 2.67 -7.65 6.71
CA GLY A 137 3.77 -6.84 7.24
C GLY A 137 3.24 -5.55 7.83
N LYS A 138 3.88 -5.08 8.89
CA LYS A 138 3.56 -3.82 9.56
C LYS A 138 4.81 -3.07 9.92
N ILE A 139 4.85 -1.79 9.58
CA ILE A 139 5.90 -0.86 9.99
C ILE A 139 5.29 0.20 10.89
N ASN A 140 5.80 0.28 12.12
CA ASN A 140 5.40 1.30 13.07
C ASN A 140 6.14 2.61 12.79
N GLY A 141 5.50 3.74 13.04
CA GLY A 141 6.09 5.04 12.85
C GLY A 141 5.21 6.18 13.35
N SER A 142 5.40 7.34 12.76
CA SER A 142 4.64 8.55 13.07
C SER A 142 4.43 9.41 11.82
N ILE A 143 3.47 10.34 11.93
CA ILE A 143 3.18 11.31 10.88
C ILE A 143 4.09 12.53 11.04
N SER A 144 4.73 12.92 9.95
CA SER A 144 5.46 14.19 9.83
C SER A 144 4.49 15.36 9.81
N SER A 145 4.88 16.48 10.41
CA SER A 145 4.09 17.73 10.38
C SER A 145 4.01 18.37 9.00
N THR A 146 4.92 18.01 8.10
CA THR A 146 5.01 18.50 6.72
C THR A 146 5.39 17.37 5.77
N LYS A 147 5.16 17.57 4.48
CA LYS A 147 5.69 16.68 3.45
C LYS A 147 7.21 16.86 3.33
N ALA A 148 7.95 15.76 3.26
CA ALA A 148 9.40 15.77 3.10
C ALA A 148 9.87 14.62 2.19
N GLY A 149 10.70 14.97 1.20
CA GLY A 149 11.23 14.04 0.20
C GLY A 149 10.26 13.74 -0.95
N THR A 150 10.82 13.12 -1.99
CA THR A 150 10.12 12.81 -3.25
C THR A 150 10.26 11.34 -3.66
N LYS A 151 10.88 10.52 -2.80
CA LYS A 151 11.09 9.10 -3.06
C LYS A 151 9.86 8.29 -2.68
N GLY A 152 9.77 7.07 -3.26
CA GLY A 152 8.63 6.21 -3.03
C GLY A 152 7.35 6.70 -3.69
N PHE A 153 6.22 6.41 -3.08
CA PHE A 153 4.89 6.83 -3.55
C PHE A 153 3.91 6.94 -2.36
N GLY A 154 2.70 7.38 -2.64
CA GLY A 154 1.64 7.36 -1.64
C GLY A 154 1.85 8.33 -0.48
N TYR A 155 1.86 7.81 0.73
CA TYR A 155 2.03 8.56 1.96
C TYR A 155 3.50 8.63 2.44
N ASP A 156 4.46 8.15 1.66
CA ASP A 156 5.88 8.13 2.01
C ASP A 156 6.42 9.51 2.42
N PRO A 157 6.00 10.63 1.79
CA PRO A 157 6.45 11.95 2.21
C PRO A 157 6.02 12.40 3.61
N ILE A 158 5.08 11.71 4.25
CA ILE A 158 4.60 12.06 5.59
C ILE A 158 4.77 10.96 6.64
N PHE A 159 5.31 9.80 6.28
CA PHE A 159 5.51 8.71 7.22
C PHE A 159 6.96 8.61 7.67
N ILE A 160 7.21 8.74 8.97
CA ILE A 160 8.52 8.60 9.60
C ILE A 160 8.55 7.23 10.29
N PRO A 161 9.33 6.25 9.79
CA PRO A 161 9.41 4.94 10.42
C PRO A 161 10.07 5.00 11.81
N LEU A 162 9.71 4.07 12.67
CA LEU A 162 10.28 4.00 14.03
C LEU A 162 11.80 3.86 13.94
N GLY A 163 12.50 4.65 14.77
CA GLY A 163 13.97 4.69 14.76
C GLY A 163 14.57 5.65 13.74
N SER A 164 13.76 6.31 12.91
CA SER A 164 14.22 7.31 11.95
C SER A 164 13.79 8.73 12.35
N ARG A 165 14.53 9.72 11.84
CA ARG A 165 14.14 11.14 11.83
C ARG A 165 13.69 11.62 10.45
N LYS A 166 13.82 10.74 9.42
CA LYS A 166 13.48 11.03 8.02
C LYS A 166 12.21 10.29 7.63
N THR A 167 11.43 10.88 6.75
CA THR A 167 10.28 10.22 6.12
C THR A 167 10.75 9.17 5.11
N PHE A 168 9.88 8.23 4.74
CA PHE A 168 10.16 7.33 3.62
C PHE A 168 10.43 8.09 2.32
N GLY A 169 9.78 9.24 2.11
CA GLY A 169 10.08 10.11 0.97
C GLY A 169 11.50 10.64 0.90
N GLN A 170 12.24 10.61 2.02
CA GLN A 170 13.64 11.04 2.12
C GLN A 170 14.65 9.88 2.17
N ILE A 171 14.18 8.66 2.44
CA ILE A 171 15.03 7.47 2.57
C ILE A 171 15.13 6.78 1.21
N LEU A 172 16.33 6.33 0.83
CA LEU A 172 16.51 5.46 -0.33
C LEU A 172 16.01 4.06 0.03
N PRO A 173 15.24 3.39 -0.84
CA PRO A 173 15.00 1.96 -0.73
C PRO A 173 16.36 1.23 -0.68
N LYS A 174 16.49 0.29 0.26
CA LYS A 174 17.67 -0.58 0.34
C LYS A 174 17.53 -1.73 -0.64
#